data_3ce9cf20b345b9be53509397e2f7ee56
#
_entry.id   3ce9cf20b345b9be53509397e2f7ee56
#
_cell.length_a   1.000
_cell.length_b   1.000
_cell.length_c   1.000
_cell.angle_alpha   90.00
_cell.angle_beta   90.00
_cell.angle_gamma   90.00
#
_symmetry.space_group_name_H-M   'P 1'
#
loop_
_entity.id
_entity.type
_entity.pdbx_description
1 polymer ?
#
loop_
_entity_poly.entity_id
_entity_poly.type
_entity_poly.pdbx_seq_one_letter_code
_entity_poly.pdbx_strand_id
1 'polypeptide(L)'
;MKFLFVPLFPEQIEQAASHSILQRAASKGLIEVSCINPRDFTHDVHRTVDDSPFGGGAGMVLKPEPMVAAIHKAKEQLPNARVIAMCPGGRTLKQSIVEEYAHSGQDFIFVCGHYEGFDERIFHWVDEKLSIGDYVLTGGEMPAIIVMDAISRFIPGVLGKIESAEEDSFSTGLLEYPQYTRPVNFEGMEVPEVLRSGNHALINSWRLKQSLKATLALRPDLLSAEQKELLTGRLPYKMKKSERRFYEELRAEIAAEQEKRAGAEVKEDEANG
;
A
#
# COMPACT_ATOMS: atom_id res chain seq x y z
N MET A 1 -14.11 -12.68 -0.58
CA MET A 1 -13.80 -11.80 0.57
C MET A 1 -14.81 -10.68 0.60
N LYS A 2 -15.34 -10.34 1.76
CA LYS A 2 -16.34 -9.28 1.90
C LYS A 2 -15.73 -8.07 2.61
N PHE A 3 -16.02 -6.90 2.09
CA PHE A 3 -15.63 -5.61 2.65
C PHE A 3 -16.91 -4.83 2.98
N LEU A 4 -17.19 -4.67 4.26
CA LEU A 4 -18.29 -3.86 4.73
C LEU A 4 -17.73 -2.57 5.33
N PHE A 5 -18.28 -1.45 4.94
CA PHE A 5 -17.83 -0.13 5.39
C PHE A 5 -18.89 0.50 6.29
N VAL A 6 -18.44 1.24 7.28
CA VAL A 6 -19.25 2.11 8.13
C VAL A 6 -18.82 3.56 7.88
N PRO A 7 -19.22 4.16 6.73
CA PRO A 7 -18.83 5.49 6.28
C PRO A 7 -19.92 6.52 6.59
N LEU A 8 -19.57 7.81 6.58
CA LEU A 8 -20.56 8.90 6.50
C LEU A 8 -20.98 9.20 5.06
N PHE A 9 -20.14 8.87 4.08
CA PHE A 9 -20.35 9.11 2.64
C PHE A 9 -20.21 7.79 1.86
N PRO A 10 -21.22 6.91 1.90
CA PRO A 10 -21.18 5.60 1.22
C PRO A 10 -20.93 5.70 -0.27
N GLU A 11 -21.36 6.77 -0.92
CA GLU A 11 -21.18 7.02 -2.36
C GLU A 11 -19.70 7.05 -2.79
N GLN A 12 -18.77 7.43 -1.92
CA GLN A 12 -17.34 7.39 -2.22
C GLN A 12 -16.84 5.94 -2.35
N ILE A 13 -17.29 5.06 -1.46
CA ILE A 13 -16.96 3.63 -1.49
C ILE A 13 -17.57 2.97 -2.73
N GLU A 14 -18.85 3.22 -2.98
CA GLU A 14 -19.60 2.67 -4.11
C GLU A 14 -18.96 3.08 -5.45
N GLN A 15 -18.59 4.34 -5.59
CA GLN A 15 -17.90 4.84 -6.78
C GLN A 15 -16.54 4.15 -6.97
N ALA A 16 -15.72 4.04 -5.93
CA ALA A 16 -14.43 3.36 -6.02
C ALA A 16 -14.59 1.89 -6.44
N ALA A 17 -15.56 1.19 -5.87
CA ALA A 17 -15.84 -0.22 -6.18
C ALA A 17 -16.45 -0.43 -7.58
N SER A 18 -17.01 0.63 -8.20
CA SER A 18 -17.72 0.55 -9.48
C SER A 18 -16.82 0.67 -10.71
N HIS A 19 -15.49 0.75 -10.54
CA HIS A 19 -14.57 0.97 -11.65
C HIS A 19 -13.45 -0.06 -11.73
N SER A 20 -12.93 -0.25 -12.97
CA SER A 20 -11.70 -0.99 -13.28
C SER A 20 -11.62 -2.39 -12.65
N ILE A 21 -10.56 -2.68 -11.92
CA ILE A 21 -10.23 -4.00 -11.34
C ILE A 21 -11.23 -4.39 -10.26
N LEU A 22 -11.59 -3.46 -9.37
CA LEU A 22 -12.54 -3.71 -8.28
C LEU A 22 -13.93 -4.06 -8.80
N GLN A 23 -14.43 -3.33 -9.81
CA GLN A 23 -15.70 -3.65 -10.46
C GLN A 23 -15.69 -5.07 -11.08
N ARG A 24 -14.61 -5.43 -11.78
CA ARG A 24 -14.48 -6.77 -12.35
C ARG A 24 -14.42 -7.86 -11.30
N ALA A 25 -13.73 -7.60 -10.18
CA ALA A 25 -13.66 -8.52 -9.05
C ALA A 25 -15.03 -8.71 -8.40
N ALA A 26 -15.79 -7.63 -8.18
CA ALA A 26 -17.14 -7.67 -7.66
C ALA A 26 -18.11 -8.40 -8.62
N SER A 27 -18.06 -8.10 -9.92
CA SER A 27 -18.88 -8.77 -10.95
C SER A 27 -18.63 -10.28 -11.05
N LYS A 28 -17.43 -10.73 -10.70
CA LYS A 28 -17.07 -12.15 -10.65
C LYS A 28 -17.35 -12.79 -9.29
N GLY A 29 -17.87 -12.04 -8.32
CA GLY A 29 -18.12 -12.54 -6.95
C GLY A 29 -16.84 -12.83 -6.16
N LEU A 30 -15.68 -12.31 -6.57
CA LEU A 30 -14.41 -12.48 -5.86
C LEU A 30 -14.35 -11.58 -4.63
N ILE A 31 -14.94 -10.39 -4.73
CA ILE A 31 -15.16 -9.47 -3.62
C ILE A 31 -16.64 -9.08 -3.54
N GLU A 32 -17.07 -8.72 -2.35
CA GLU A 32 -18.40 -8.12 -2.10
C GLU A 32 -18.16 -6.84 -1.31
N VAL A 33 -18.74 -5.72 -1.76
CA VAL A 33 -18.58 -4.41 -1.14
C VAL A 33 -19.96 -3.91 -0.71
N SER A 34 -20.11 -3.52 0.55
CA SER A 34 -21.35 -3.00 1.10
C SER A 34 -21.07 -1.90 2.12
N CYS A 35 -22.09 -1.07 2.39
CA CYS A 35 -21.99 0.05 3.32
C CYS A 35 -23.15 0.02 4.31
N ILE A 36 -22.89 0.47 5.53
CA ILE A 36 -23.88 0.78 6.56
C ILE A 36 -23.63 2.20 7.04
N ASN A 37 -24.55 3.11 6.75
CA ASN A 37 -24.39 4.51 7.14
C ASN A 37 -24.81 4.70 8.61
N PRO A 38 -23.93 5.22 9.49
CA PRO A 38 -24.29 5.53 10.87
C PRO A 38 -25.49 6.48 11.03
N ARG A 39 -25.75 7.33 10.04
CA ARG A 39 -26.91 8.23 10.04
C ARG A 39 -28.25 7.47 10.06
N ASP A 40 -28.29 6.21 9.67
CA ASP A 40 -29.51 5.39 9.69
C ASP A 40 -29.89 4.95 11.10
N PHE A 41 -29.01 5.17 12.09
CA PHE A 41 -29.20 4.83 13.49
C PHE A 41 -29.39 6.07 14.39
N THR A 42 -29.64 7.22 13.79
CA THR A 42 -30.01 8.45 14.51
C THR A 42 -31.51 8.60 14.56
N HIS A 43 -32.02 9.29 15.59
CA HIS A 43 -33.44 9.47 15.82
C HIS A 43 -33.91 10.92 15.63
N ASP A 44 -32.96 11.85 15.46
CA ASP A 44 -33.25 13.26 15.22
C ASP A 44 -33.49 13.57 13.73
N VAL A 45 -34.20 14.64 13.45
CA VAL A 45 -34.59 15.06 12.08
C VAL A 45 -33.34 15.35 11.20
N HIS A 46 -32.25 15.80 11.80
CA HIS A 46 -31.03 16.16 11.10
C HIS A 46 -30.08 14.97 10.90
N ARG A 47 -30.41 13.78 11.46
CA ARG A 47 -29.59 12.57 11.37
C ARG A 47 -28.15 12.83 11.87
N THR A 48 -28.04 13.48 13.04
CA THR A 48 -26.80 13.99 13.62
C THR A 48 -25.95 12.87 14.17
N VAL A 49 -24.72 12.73 13.65
CA VAL A 49 -23.76 11.67 14.01
C VAL A 49 -22.56 12.20 14.80
N ASP A 50 -22.48 13.50 15.05
CA ASP A 50 -21.37 14.20 15.69
C ASP A 50 -21.88 15.19 16.76
N ASP A 51 -21.00 15.58 17.68
CA ASP A 51 -21.29 16.58 18.72
C ASP A 51 -19.99 17.26 19.17
N SER A 52 -20.13 18.35 19.90
CA SER A 52 -19.00 19.09 20.48
C SER A 52 -18.22 18.24 21.49
N PRO A 53 -16.86 18.29 21.46
CA PRO A 53 -16.06 17.51 22.39
C PRO A 53 -16.23 17.98 23.86
N PHE A 54 -16.26 17.03 24.78
CA PHE A 54 -16.12 17.35 26.20
C PHE A 54 -14.78 18.00 26.48
N GLY A 55 -14.76 19.01 27.33
CA GLY A 55 -13.57 19.80 27.63
C GLY A 55 -13.38 21.00 26.68
N GLY A 56 -14.25 21.16 25.68
CA GLY A 56 -14.16 22.22 24.68
C GLY A 56 -13.10 21.90 23.61
N GLY A 57 -12.93 22.83 22.68
CA GLY A 57 -12.02 22.72 21.56
C GLY A 57 -12.71 23.04 20.24
N ALA A 58 -11.94 23.09 19.15
CA ALA A 58 -12.46 23.27 17.81
C ALA A 58 -12.95 21.91 17.24
N GLY A 59 -13.91 21.98 16.32
CA GLY A 59 -14.39 20.81 15.59
C GLY A 59 -15.46 20.01 16.34
N MET A 60 -15.77 18.83 15.81
CA MET A 60 -16.82 17.93 16.27
C MET A 60 -16.24 16.52 16.42
N VAL A 61 -16.87 15.68 17.23
CA VAL A 61 -16.46 14.29 17.48
C VAL A 61 -17.62 13.37 17.11
N LEU A 62 -17.33 12.25 16.45
CA LEU A 62 -18.33 11.25 16.11
C LEU A 62 -18.93 10.61 17.36
N LYS A 63 -20.25 10.67 17.49
CA LYS A 63 -21.02 10.16 18.62
C LYS A 63 -20.94 8.64 18.71
N PRO A 64 -20.82 8.07 19.92
CA PRO A 64 -20.73 6.64 20.11
C PRO A 64 -22.01 5.89 19.70
N GLU A 65 -23.21 6.43 19.98
CA GLU A 65 -24.47 5.73 19.78
C GLU A 65 -24.68 5.30 18.31
N PRO A 66 -24.69 6.22 17.30
CA PRO A 66 -24.93 5.83 15.91
C PRO A 66 -23.77 4.99 15.34
N MET A 67 -22.53 5.29 15.72
CA MET A 67 -21.36 4.56 15.24
C MET A 67 -21.36 3.11 15.75
N VAL A 68 -21.59 2.90 17.04
CA VAL A 68 -21.63 1.57 17.65
C VAL A 68 -22.82 0.76 17.14
N ALA A 69 -23.99 1.39 16.97
CA ALA A 69 -25.15 0.72 16.37
C ALA A 69 -24.87 0.25 14.93
N ALA A 70 -24.17 1.07 14.13
CA ALA A 70 -23.76 0.68 12.79
C ALA A 70 -22.72 -0.47 12.81
N ILE A 71 -21.75 -0.45 13.74
CA ILE A 71 -20.77 -1.53 13.91
C ILE A 71 -21.48 -2.83 14.34
N HIS A 72 -22.42 -2.78 15.26
CA HIS A 72 -23.23 -3.96 15.65
C HIS A 72 -23.99 -4.52 14.45
N LYS A 73 -24.62 -3.65 13.65
CA LYS A 73 -25.34 -4.07 12.45
C LYS A 73 -24.41 -4.70 11.41
N ALA A 74 -23.19 -4.18 11.26
CA ALA A 74 -22.17 -4.75 10.41
C ALA A 74 -21.72 -6.14 10.91
N LYS A 75 -21.54 -6.31 12.22
CA LYS A 75 -21.20 -7.59 12.85
C LYS A 75 -22.34 -8.62 12.75
N GLU A 76 -23.62 -8.21 12.74
CA GLU A 76 -24.72 -9.12 12.46
C GLU A 76 -24.64 -9.71 11.05
N GLN A 77 -24.20 -8.91 10.05
CA GLN A 77 -24.03 -9.37 8.67
C GLN A 77 -22.74 -10.18 8.48
N LEU A 78 -21.66 -9.79 9.15
CA LEU A 78 -20.35 -10.42 9.06
C LEU A 78 -19.80 -10.75 10.47
N PRO A 79 -20.30 -11.80 11.15
CA PRO A 79 -19.98 -12.06 12.56
C PRO A 79 -18.49 -12.28 12.84
N ASN A 80 -17.78 -12.87 11.89
CA ASN A 80 -16.35 -13.21 12.01
C ASN A 80 -15.42 -12.19 11.36
N ALA A 81 -15.96 -11.09 10.82
CA ALA A 81 -15.14 -10.06 10.19
C ALA A 81 -14.30 -9.31 11.22
N ARG A 82 -13.09 -8.92 10.80
CA ARG A 82 -12.21 -8.04 11.58
C ARG A 82 -12.68 -6.60 11.45
N VAL A 83 -12.89 -5.92 12.56
CA VAL A 83 -13.32 -4.51 12.63
C VAL A 83 -12.08 -3.63 12.71
N ILE A 84 -11.87 -2.81 11.69
CA ILE A 84 -10.71 -1.93 11.57
C ILE A 84 -11.19 -0.47 11.53
N ALA A 85 -10.73 0.35 12.49
CA ALA A 85 -10.95 1.79 12.44
C ALA A 85 -9.81 2.48 11.70
N MET A 86 -10.16 3.28 10.69
CA MET A 86 -9.18 4.15 10.00
C MET A 86 -8.86 5.34 10.89
N CYS A 87 -7.64 5.40 11.41
CA CYS A 87 -7.23 6.36 12.42
C CYS A 87 -5.74 6.69 12.28
N PRO A 88 -5.32 7.97 12.33
CA PRO A 88 -3.90 8.37 12.26
C PRO A 88 -3.03 7.73 13.34
N GLY A 89 -3.58 7.48 14.53
CA GLY A 89 -2.87 6.80 15.63
C GLY A 89 -2.83 5.27 15.53
N GLY A 90 -3.27 4.69 14.42
CA GLY A 90 -3.24 3.25 14.20
C GLY A 90 -1.89 2.69 13.74
N ARG A 91 -1.81 1.36 13.62
CA ARG A 91 -0.67 0.66 13.01
C ARG A 91 -0.48 1.15 11.57
N THR A 92 0.72 1.59 11.21
CA THR A 92 0.97 2.09 9.85
C THR A 92 0.92 0.95 8.84
N LEU A 93 0.07 1.09 7.82
CA LEU A 93 -0.07 0.14 6.72
C LEU A 93 1.26 -0.08 6.00
N LYS A 94 1.60 -1.35 5.81
CA LYS A 94 2.74 -1.81 5.00
C LYS A 94 2.29 -2.99 4.14
N GLN A 95 3.03 -3.28 3.09
CA GLN A 95 2.74 -4.41 2.20
C GLN A 95 2.56 -5.73 2.97
N SER A 96 3.39 -5.99 3.98
CA SER A 96 3.28 -7.19 4.82
C SER A 96 1.94 -7.31 5.58
N ILE A 97 1.32 -6.17 5.95
CA ILE A 97 -0.01 -6.15 6.57
C ILE A 97 -1.09 -6.44 5.53
N VAL A 98 -0.94 -5.88 4.32
CA VAL A 98 -1.85 -6.15 3.20
C VAL A 98 -1.87 -7.64 2.86
N GLU A 99 -0.69 -8.26 2.79
CA GLU A 99 -0.54 -9.69 2.54
C GLU A 99 -1.11 -10.54 3.70
N GLU A 100 -0.83 -10.14 4.96
CA GLU A 100 -1.43 -10.75 6.16
C GLU A 100 -2.96 -10.77 6.04
N TYR A 101 -3.58 -9.64 5.70
CA TYR A 101 -5.03 -9.53 5.55
C TYR A 101 -5.56 -10.36 4.39
N ALA A 102 -4.93 -10.28 3.23
CA ALA A 102 -5.35 -11.03 2.04
C ALA A 102 -5.33 -12.54 2.26
N HIS A 103 -4.30 -13.05 2.96
CA HIS A 103 -4.13 -14.47 3.24
C HIS A 103 -4.89 -14.96 4.49
N SER A 104 -5.43 -14.07 5.29
CA SER A 104 -6.18 -14.44 6.51
C SER A 104 -7.48 -15.22 6.23
N GLY A 105 -8.04 -15.07 5.02
CA GLY A 105 -9.36 -15.59 4.68
C GLY A 105 -10.53 -14.92 5.41
N GLN A 106 -10.25 -13.82 6.14
CA GLN A 106 -11.26 -13.07 6.89
C GLN A 106 -12.00 -12.07 6.00
N ASP A 107 -13.22 -11.73 6.40
CA ASP A 107 -13.93 -10.55 5.92
C ASP A 107 -13.57 -9.33 6.79
N PHE A 108 -13.81 -8.11 6.29
CA PHE A 108 -13.42 -6.88 6.97
C PHE A 108 -14.59 -5.92 7.12
N ILE A 109 -14.64 -5.26 8.27
CA ILE A 109 -15.51 -4.12 8.55
C ILE A 109 -14.61 -2.91 8.76
N PHE A 110 -14.66 -1.92 7.85
CA PHE A 110 -13.91 -0.69 7.96
C PHE A 110 -14.75 0.43 8.55
N VAL A 111 -14.34 0.97 9.68
CA VAL A 111 -15.00 2.09 10.36
C VAL A 111 -14.29 3.38 9.95
N CYS A 112 -15.01 4.27 9.27
CA CYS A 112 -14.47 5.50 8.71
C CYS A 112 -14.72 6.68 9.64
N GLY A 113 -13.63 7.34 10.08
CA GLY A 113 -13.69 8.52 10.92
C GLY A 113 -13.87 9.80 10.12
N HIS A 114 -14.41 10.84 10.77
CA HIS A 114 -14.53 12.20 10.25
C HIS A 114 -14.31 13.22 11.36
N TYR A 115 -14.22 14.50 11.01
CA TYR A 115 -14.05 15.62 11.93
C TYR A 115 -12.77 15.47 12.80
N GLU A 116 -12.88 15.67 14.13
CA GLU A 116 -11.77 15.45 15.08
C GLU A 116 -11.57 13.95 15.42
N GLY A 117 -12.38 13.07 14.83
CA GLY A 117 -12.29 11.63 15.01
C GLY A 117 -13.46 11.04 15.78
N PHE A 118 -13.20 9.91 16.40
CA PHE A 118 -14.17 9.11 17.13
C PHE A 118 -14.20 9.47 18.61
N ASP A 119 -15.39 9.37 19.23
CA ASP A 119 -15.45 9.20 20.68
C ASP A 119 -14.63 7.96 21.07
N GLU A 120 -13.73 8.10 22.05
CA GLU A 120 -12.78 7.04 22.44
C GLU A 120 -13.47 5.72 22.81
N ARG A 121 -14.71 5.78 23.29
CA ARG A 121 -15.51 4.59 23.66
C ARG A 121 -15.84 3.69 22.47
N ILE A 122 -15.87 4.23 21.25
CA ILE A 122 -16.13 3.44 20.02
C ILE A 122 -15.08 2.35 19.83
N PHE A 123 -13.83 2.60 20.21
CA PHE A 123 -12.74 1.65 20.05
C PHE A 123 -12.89 0.37 20.87
N HIS A 124 -13.85 0.32 21.80
CA HIS A 124 -14.17 -0.91 22.53
C HIS A 124 -14.76 -2.00 21.60
N TRP A 125 -15.32 -1.62 20.46
CA TRP A 125 -15.90 -2.52 19.44
C TRP A 125 -15.04 -2.64 18.18
N VAL A 126 -13.79 -2.19 18.23
CA VAL A 126 -12.84 -2.21 17.14
C VAL A 126 -11.69 -3.16 17.47
N ASP A 127 -11.37 -4.07 16.56
CA ASP A 127 -10.29 -5.04 16.76
C ASP A 127 -8.91 -4.41 16.51
N GLU A 128 -8.83 -3.42 15.59
CA GLU A 128 -7.58 -2.77 15.22
C GLU A 128 -7.79 -1.31 14.76
N LYS A 129 -6.82 -0.44 15.09
CA LYS A 129 -6.68 0.89 14.51
C LYS A 129 -5.62 0.83 13.40
N LEU A 130 -5.92 1.34 12.21
CA LEU A 130 -5.03 1.32 11.05
C LEU A 130 -4.83 2.73 10.49
N SER A 131 -3.55 3.07 10.20
CA SER A 131 -3.14 4.31 9.55
C SER A 131 -2.53 4.01 8.18
N ILE A 132 -2.72 4.88 7.21
CA ILE A 132 -2.06 4.78 5.89
C ILE A 132 -0.80 5.66 5.78
N GLY A 133 -0.40 6.35 6.85
CA GLY A 133 0.80 7.19 6.91
C GLY A 133 0.66 8.38 7.84
N ASP A 134 1.74 9.11 8.02
CA ASP A 134 1.86 10.23 8.96
C ASP A 134 1.34 11.54 8.34
N TYR A 135 0.07 11.56 7.98
CA TYR A 135 -0.66 12.73 7.48
C TYR A 135 -2.16 12.59 7.77
N VAL A 136 -2.85 13.72 7.82
CA VAL A 136 -4.28 13.76 8.14
C VAL A 136 -5.10 14.01 6.88
N LEU A 137 -6.18 13.26 6.73
CA LEU A 137 -7.18 13.41 5.66
C LEU A 137 -8.49 13.92 6.24
N THR A 138 -9.40 14.34 5.37
CA THR A 138 -10.72 14.86 5.76
C THR A 138 -11.68 13.78 6.27
N GLY A 139 -11.41 12.49 5.95
CA GLY A 139 -12.26 11.37 6.34
C GLY A 139 -11.58 10.02 6.18
N GLY A 140 -12.17 8.99 6.74
CA GLY A 140 -11.68 7.63 6.75
C GLY A 140 -12.05 6.79 5.52
N GLU A 141 -12.93 7.27 4.65
CA GLU A 141 -13.37 6.55 3.46
C GLU A 141 -12.22 6.30 2.48
N MET A 142 -11.44 7.35 2.16
CA MET A 142 -10.31 7.21 1.24
C MET A 142 -9.24 6.25 1.76
N PRO A 143 -8.80 6.33 3.02
CA PRO A 143 -7.91 5.31 3.59
C PRO A 143 -8.48 3.89 3.49
N ALA A 144 -9.75 3.70 3.80
CA ALA A 144 -10.40 2.39 3.74
C ALA A 144 -10.45 1.84 2.32
N ILE A 145 -10.71 2.68 1.31
CA ILE A 145 -10.65 2.33 -0.12
C ILE A 145 -9.23 1.88 -0.51
N ILE A 146 -8.20 2.59 -0.07
CA ILE A 146 -6.79 2.22 -0.33
C ILE A 146 -6.49 0.84 0.23
N VAL A 147 -6.93 0.55 1.46
CA VAL A 147 -6.72 -0.76 2.10
C VAL A 147 -7.46 -1.86 1.34
N MET A 148 -8.73 -1.63 0.96
CA MET A 148 -9.52 -2.57 0.16
C MET A 148 -8.85 -2.86 -1.19
N ASP A 149 -8.41 -1.83 -1.91
CA ASP A 149 -7.74 -2.00 -3.21
C ASP A 149 -6.46 -2.82 -3.05
N ALA A 150 -5.61 -2.47 -2.09
CA ALA A 150 -4.36 -3.18 -1.81
C ALA A 150 -4.58 -4.66 -1.49
N ILE A 151 -5.54 -4.99 -0.61
CA ILE A 151 -5.90 -6.37 -0.26
C ILE A 151 -6.43 -7.12 -1.48
N SER A 152 -7.30 -6.47 -2.27
CA SER A 152 -7.96 -7.08 -3.42
C SER A 152 -6.97 -7.58 -4.47
N ARG A 153 -5.81 -6.97 -4.61
CA ARG A 153 -4.75 -7.37 -5.54
C ARG A 153 -4.23 -8.80 -5.28
N PHE A 154 -4.28 -9.26 -4.02
CA PHE A 154 -3.81 -10.59 -3.60
C PHE A 154 -4.92 -11.65 -3.61
N ILE A 155 -6.17 -11.27 -3.89
CA ILE A 155 -7.28 -12.24 -4.00
C ILE A 155 -7.16 -12.99 -5.33
N PRO A 156 -7.09 -14.34 -5.34
CA PRO A 156 -6.98 -15.11 -6.56
C PRO A 156 -8.06 -14.77 -7.59
N GLY A 157 -7.63 -14.48 -8.83
CA GLY A 157 -8.53 -14.14 -9.94
C GLY A 157 -8.92 -12.67 -10.08
N VAL A 158 -8.54 -11.80 -9.14
CA VAL A 158 -8.72 -10.34 -9.23
C VAL A 158 -7.74 -9.77 -10.26
N LEU A 159 -6.45 -10.05 -10.13
CA LEU A 159 -5.46 -9.78 -11.18
C LEU A 159 -5.42 -10.95 -12.17
N GLY A 160 -5.04 -10.64 -13.42
CA GLY A 160 -4.94 -11.66 -14.47
C GLY A 160 -3.84 -12.70 -14.22
N LYS A 161 -2.78 -12.29 -13.51
CA LYS A 161 -1.68 -13.15 -13.05
C LYS A 161 -1.34 -12.75 -11.63
N ILE A 162 -1.34 -13.70 -10.71
CA ILE A 162 -1.02 -13.46 -9.30
C ILE A 162 0.45 -13.10 -9.13
N GLU A 163 1.33 -13.63 -10.00
CA GLU A 163 2.75 -13.35 -10.03
C GLU A 163 3.04 -11.84 -10.17
N SER A 164 2.11 -11.08 -10.81
CA SER A 164 2.24 -9.64 -10.93
C SER A 164 2.19 -8.91 -9.57
N ALA A 165 1.43 -9.42 -8.60
CA ALA A 165 1.40 -8.84 -7.25
C ALA A 165 2.60 -9.29 -6.41
N GLU A 166 3.10 -10.51 -6.65
CA GLU A 166 4.24 -11.08 -5.93
C GLU A 166 5.57 -10.46 -6.37
N GLU A 167 5.67 -9.98 -7.63
CA GLU A 167 6.86 -9.32 -8.18
C GLU A 167 6.86 -7.80 -7.96
N ASP A 168 5.76 -7.19 -7.49
CA ASP A 168 5.66 -5.75 -7.24
C ASP A 168 6.60 -5.30 -6.10
N SER A 169 6.86 -4.00 -6.04
CA SER A 169 7.61 -3.37 -4.96
C SER A 169 7.09 -3.79 -3.58
N PHE A 170 8.01 -4.05 -2.67
CA PHE A 170 7.82 -4.45 -1.26
C PHE A 170 7.48 -5.93 -1.03
N SER A 171 6.83 -6.65 -1.94
CA SER A 171 6.49 -8.07 -1.75
C SER A 171 7.73 -8.94 -1.60
N THR A 172 8.80 -8.63 -2.34
CA THR A 172 10.12 -9.29 -2.19
C THR A 172 11.04 -8.60 -1.18
N GLY A 173 10.57 -7.54 -0.51
CA GLY A 173 11.40 -6.68 0.35
C GLY A 173 12.27 -5.67 -0.41
N LEU A 174 12.13 -5.57 -1.72
CA LEU A 174 12.85 -4.63 -2.58
C LEU A 174 11.86 -3.71 -3.33
N LEU A 175 12.37 -2.65 -3.91
CA LEU A 175 11.67 -1.93 -4.97
C LEU A 175 11.74 -2.73 -6.27
N GLU A 176 10.70 -2.61 -7.09
CA GLU A 176 10.64 -3.21 -8.41
C GLU A 176 11.72 -2.61 -9.34
N TYR A 177 12.17 -3.39 -10.30
CA TYR A 177 13.04 -2.96 -11.38
C TYR A 177 12.31 -2.06 -12.38
N PRO A 178 13.01 -1.20 -13.16
CA PRO A 178 12.39 -0.33 -14.14
C PRO A 178 11.75 -1.13 -15.28
N GLN A 179 10.52 -0.80 -15.61
CA GLN A 179 9.75 -1.42 -16.67
C GLN A 179 9.90 -0.66 -17.99
N TYR A 180 9.96 -1.40 -19.09
CA TYR A 180 10.06 -0.85 -20.45
C TYR A 180 9.00 -1.46 -21.36
N THR A 181 8.47 -0.63 -22.27
CA THR A 181 7.52 -1.06 -23.31
C THR A 181 7.90 -0.46 -24.66
N ARG A 182 7.09 -0.68 -25.68
CA ARG A 182 7.27 -0.12 -27.02
C ARG A 182 7.03 1.38 -27.04
N PRO A 183 7.75 2.12 -27.92
CA PRO A 183 8.74 1.69 -28.89
C PRO A 183 10.10 1.30 -28.27
N VAL A 184 10.97 0.60 -29.02
CA VAL A 184 12.31 0.22 -28.57
C VAL A 184 13.25 1.41 -28.36
N ASN A 185 13.09 2.45 -29.18
CA ASN A 185 13.80 3.74 -29.03
C ASN A 185 12.75 4.83 -28.93
N PHE A 186 12.84 5.63 -27.87
CA PHE A 186 12.02 6.81 -27.66
C PHE A 186 12.94 8.02 -27.37
N GLU A 187 12.97 8.98 -28.28
CA GLU A 187 13.77 10.21 -28.18
C GLU A 187 15.28 9.94 -27.90
N GLY A 188 15.82 8.92 -28.53
CA GLY A 188 17.23 8.53 -28.34
C GLY A 188 17.49 7.61 -27.14
N MET A 189 16.49 7.37 -26.31
CA MET A 189 16.56 6.45 -25.16
C MET A 189 16.14 5.05 -25.60
N GLU A 190 17.04 4.09 -25.50
CA GLU A 190 16.80 2.71 -25.92
C GLU A 190 16.41 1.78 -24.77
N VAL A 191 15.53 0.81 -25.06
CA VAL A 191 15.27 -0.33 -24.16
C VAL A 191 16.56 -1.15 -24.02
N PRO A 192 17.00 -1.51 -22.79
CA PRO A 192 18.19 -2.31 -22.57
C PRO A 192 18.19 -3.59 -23.39
N GLU A 193 19.31 -3.89 -24.06
CA GLU A 193 19.45 -5.02 -24.98
C GLU A 193 19.15 -6.35 -24.29
N VAL A 194 19.55 -6.52 -23.03
CA VAL A 194 19.28 -7.72 -22.23
C VAL A 194 17.79 -8.06 -22.17
N LEU A 195 16.89 -7.06 -22.12
CA LEU A 195 15.44 -7.27 -22.09
C LEU A 195 14.87 -7.74 -23.43
N ARG A 196 15.62 -7.54 -24.53
CA ARG A 196 15.28 -7.96 -25.89
C ARG A 196 15.91 -9.31 -26.29
N SER A 197 16.81 -9.83 -25.45
CA SER A 197 17.61 -11.02 -25.76
C SER A 197 16.84 -12.34 -25.77
N GLY A 198 15.66 -12.41 -25.11
CA GLY A 198 14.94 -13.66 -24.87
C GLY A 198 15.62 -14.61 -23.86
N ASN A 199 16.77 -14.24 -23.30
CA ASN A 199 17.48 -15.05 -22.32
C ASN A 199 16.95 -14.74 -20.90
N HIS A 200 16.01 -15.56 -20.43
CA HIS A 200 15.36 -15.37 -19.13
C HIS A 200 16.34 -15.33 -17.95
N ALA A 201 17.43 -16.08 -17.99
CA ALA A 201 18.42 -16.06 -16.90
C ALA A 201 19.14 -14.71 -16.83
N LEU A 202 19.53 -14.14 -17.98
CA LEU A 202 20.14 -12.79 -18.03
C LEU A 202 19.14 -11.70 -17.67
N ILE A 203 17.89 -11.81 -18.14
CA ILE A 203 16.81 -10.87 -17.80
C ILE A 203 16.57 -10.86 -16.29
N ASN A 204 16.43 -12.02 -15.65
CA ASN A 204 16.20 -12.12 -14.21
C ASN A 204 17.39 -11.58 -13.41
N SER A 205 18.62 -11.86 -13.85
CA SER A 205 19.82 -11.29 -13.20
C SER A 205 19.85 -9.76 -13.32
N TRP A 206 19.51 -9.21 -14.49
CA TRP A 206 19.42 -7.77 -14.71
C TRP A 206 18.33 -7.14 -13.86
N ARG A 207 17.12 -7.73 -13.81
CA ARG A 207 16.01 -7.26 -12.96
C ARG A 207 16.41 -7.17 -11.50
N LEU A 208 17.03 -8.24 -10.96
CA LEU A 208 17.50 -8.24 -9.58
C LEU A 208 18.55 -7.15 -9.33
N LYS A 209 19.51 -6.97 -10.24
CA LYS A 209 20.49 -5.87 -10.14
C LYS A 209 19.80 -4.51 -10.08
N GLN A 210 18.81 -4.25 -10.96
CA GLN A 210 18.10 -2.97 -10.97
C GLN A 210 17.26 -2.75 -9.70
N SER A 211 16.58 -3.77 -9.20
CA SER A 211 15.84 -3.70 -7.93
C SER A 211 16.76 -3.37 -6.75
N LEU A 212 17.91 -4.03 -6.64
CA LEU A 212 18.89 -3.76 -5.59
C LEU A 212 19.45 -2.33 -5.69
N LYS A 213 19.77 -1.85 -6.91
CA LYS A 213 20.23 -0.48 -7.15
C LYS A 213 19.18 0.56 -6.77
N ALA A 214 17.94 0.38 -7.24
CA ALA A 214 16.84 1.27 -6.91
C ALA A 214 16.55 1.30 -5.40
N THR A 215 16.55 0.13 -4.77
CA THR A 215 16.31 0.02 -3.32
C THR A 215 17.42 0.68 -2.52
N LEU A 216 18.69 0.48 -2.88
CA LEU A 216 19.82 1.12 -2.21
C LEU A 216 19.75 2.65 -2.32
N ALA A 217 19.36 3.16 -3.48
CA ALA A 217 19.33 4.59 -3.76
C ALA A 217 18.13 5.31 -3.14
N LEU A 218 16.95 4.70 -3.17
CA LEU A 218 15.68 5.36 -2.83
C LEU A 218 15.08 4.91 -1.49
N ARG A 219 15.27 3.65 -1.12
CA ARG A 219 14.69 3.04 0.08
C ARG A 219 15.68 2.09 0.76
N PRO A 220 16.86 2.60 1.18
CA PRO A 220 17.88 1.78 1.86
C PRO A 220 17.40 1.16 3.18
N ASP A 221 16.30 1.68 3.73
CA ASP A 221 15.63 1.13 4.92
C ASP A 221 15.02 -0.27 4.69
N LEU A 222 14.68 -0.62 3.45
CA LEU A 222 14.13 -1.93 3.08
C LEU A 222 15.20 -3.03 3.04
N LEU A 223 16.46 -2.67 2.82
CA LEU A 223 17.55 -3.63 2.74
C LEU A 223 17.89 -4.20 4.13
N SER A 224 18.04 -5.52 4.22
CA SER A 224 18.59 -6.17 5.42
C SER A 224 20.05 -5.73 5.66
N ALA A 225 20.54 -5.94 6.88
CA ALA A 225 21.95 -5.67 7.19
C ALA A 225 22.91 -6.48 6.31
N GLU A 226 22.56 -7.73 6.00
CA GLU A 226 23.33 -8.59 5.10
C GLU A 226 23.35 -8.07 3.67
N GLN A 227 22.18 -7.68 3.14
CA GLN A 227 22.09 -7.08 1.79
C GLN A 227 22.90 -5.78 1.69
N LYS A 228 22.85 -4.91 2.71
CA LYS A 228 23.68 -3.71 2.77
C LYS A 228 25.15 -4.06 2.73
N GLU A 229 25.59 -5.02 3.53
CA GLU A 229 27.00 -5.47 3.55
C GLU A 229 27.43 -6.05 2.19
N LEU A 230 26.57 -6.82 1.53
CA LEU A 230 26.83 -7.35 0.19
C LEU A 230 26.94 -6.25 -0.87
N LEU A 231 26.24 -5.14 -0.72
CA LEU A 231 26.22 -4.03 -1.67
C LEU A 231 27.34 -3.01 -1.44
N THR A 232 27.71 -2.76 -0.18
CA THR A 232 28.61 -1.65 0.19
C THR A 232 29.83 -2.08 1.01
N GLY A 233 29.77 -3.23 1.71
CA GLY A 233 30.81 -3.72 2.59
C GLY A 233 31.74 -4.75 1.95
N ARG A 234 32.28 -5.66 2.74
CA ARG A 234 33.20 -6.71 2.29
C ARG A 234 32.45 -7.98 1.93
N LEU A 235 32.68 -8.54 0.72
CA LEU A 235 32.09 -9.81 0.33
C LEU A 235 32.60 -10.97 1.18
N PRO A 236 31.73 -11.90 1.66
CA PRO A 236 32.13 -13.05 2.44
C PRO A 236 33.15 -13.95 1.72
N TYR A 237 34.13 -14.47 2.47
CA TYR A 237 35.16 -15.33 1.88
C TYR A 237 34.57 -16.62 1.27
N LYS A 238 33.56 -17.21 1.90
CA LYS A 238 32.91 -18.47 1.49
C LYS A 238 31.70 -18.25 0.58
N MET A 239 31.72 -17.25 -0.31
CA MET A 239 30.67 -17.02 -1.29
C MET A 239 30.93 -17.83 -2.57
N LYS A 240 29.85 -18.32 -3.22
CA LYS A 240 29.96 -19.00 -4.53
C LYS A 240 30.56 -18.06 -5.58
N LYS A 241 31.38 -18.60 -6.51
CA LYS A 241 32.06 -17.78 -7.52
C LYS A 241 31.09 -16.96 -8.40
N SER A 242 29.95 -17.57 -8.79
CA SER A 242 28.91 -16.88 -9.59
C SER A 242 28.24 -15.73 -8.83
N GLU A 243 27.95 -15.95 -7.55
CA GLU A 243 27.34 -14.95 -6.68
C GLU A 243 28.32 -13.80 -6.37
N ARG A 244 29.59 -14.14 -6.10
CA ARG A 244 30.64 -13.12 -5.93
C ARG A 244 30.76 -12.22 -7.15
N ARG A 245 30.80 -12.82 -8.35
CA ARG A 245 30.88 -12.10 -9.61
C ARG A 245 29.67 -11.16 -9.79
N PHE A 246 28.46 -11.63 -9.47
CA PHE A 246 27.24 -10.82 -9.52
C PHE A 246 27.37 -9.54 -8.68
N TYR A 247 27.79 -9.67 -7.40
CA TYR A 247 27.94 -8.51 -6.51
C TYR A 247 29.12 -7.61 -6.88
N GLU A 248 30.21 -8.15 -7.39
CA GLU A 248 31.36 -7.36 -7.88
C GLU A 248 30.92 -6.50 -9.08
N GLU A 249 30.23 -7.07 -10.07
CA GLU A 249 29.68 -6.33 -11.21
C GLU A 249 28.67 -5.27 -10.74
N LEU A 250 27.74 -5.63 -9.85
CA LEU A 250 26.71 -4.71 -9.34
C LEU A 250 27.33 -3.51 -8.62
N ARG A 251 28.37 -3.71 -7.80
CA ARG A 251 29.09 -2.64 -7.11
C ARG A 251 29.80 -1.71 -8.09
N ALA A 252 30.42 -2.27 -9.11
CA ALA A 252 31.07 -1.46 -10.16
C ALA A 252 30.05 -0.59 -10.91
N GLU A 253 28.87 -1.13 -11.20
CA GLU A 253 27.78 -0.37 -11.81
C GLU A 253 27.28 0.75 -10.89
N ILE A 254 27.07 0.47 -9.58
CA ILE A 254 26.65 1.47 -8.59
C ILE A 254 27.67 2.60 -8.47
N ALA A 255 28.96 2.28 -8.37
CA ALA A 255 30.03 3.27 -8.28
C ALA A 255 30.06 4.18 -9.52
N ALA A 256 29.98 3.60 -10.71
CA ALA A 256 29.96 4.36 -11.97
C ALA A 256 28.73 5.29 -12.09
N GLU A 257 27.57 4.87 -11.59
CA GLU A 257 26.37 5.71 -11.56
C GLU A 257 26.49 6.87 -10.56
N GLN A 258 27.09 6.63 -9.39
CA GLN A 258 27.35 7.68 -8.39
C GLN A 258 28.33 8.72 -8.89
N GLU A 259 29.40 8.30 -9.55
CA GLU A 259 30.38 9.23 -10.18
C GLU A 259 29.73 10.11 -11.28
N LYS A 260 28.86 9.51 -12.10
CA LYS A 260 28.13 10.27 -13.13
C LYS A 260 27.18 11.31 -12.53
N ARG A 261 26.47 10.98 -11.44
CA ARG A 261 25.59 11.92 -10.75
C ARG A 261 26.36 13.06 -10.11
N ALA A 262 27.44 12.76 -9.39
CA ALA A 262 28.32 13.78 -8.80
C ALA A 262 28.91 14.71 -9.85
N GLY A 263 29.32 14.20 -11.01
CA GLY A 263 29.84 15.02 -12.11
C GLY A 263 28.75 15.85 -12.83
N ALA A 264 27.48 15.46 -12.77
CA ALA A 264 26.38 16.25 -13.32
C ALA A 264 25.98 17.40 -12.37
N GLU A 265 25.90 17.14 -11.05
CA GLU A 265 25.61 18.17 -10.05
C GLU A 265 26.66 19.31 -10.06
N VAL A 266 27.95 18.98 -10.17
CA VAL A 266 29.03 19.99 -10.27
C VAL A 266 28.85 20.87 -11.51
N LYS A 267 28.44 20.32 -12.66
CA LYS A 267 28.22 21.10 -13.87
C LYS A 267 26.96 21.99 -13.82
N GLU A 268 25.91 21.59 -13.11
CA GLU A 268 24.74 22.42 -12.89
C GLU A 268 25.02 23.58 -11.93
N ASP A 269 25.82 23.35 -10.89
CA ASP A 269 26.25 24.41 -9.97
C ASP A 269 27.18 25.43 -10.67
N GLU A 270 28.08 24.97 -11.55
CA GLU A 270 28.94 25.84 -12.36
C GLU A 270 28.17 26.63 -13.44
N ALA A 271 27.01 26.11 -13.90
CA ALA A 271 26.19 26.80 -14.90
C ALA A 271 25.20 27.81 -14.28
N ASN A 272 24.92 27.73 -12.99
CA ASN A 272 24.00 28.60 -12.26
C ASN A 272 24.69 29.64 -11.35
N GLY A 273 26.00 29.66 -11.26
CA GLY A 273 26.84 30.65 -10.54
C GLY A 273 27.52 31.63 -11.50
#